data_b932fb875f5738a98d32e20861fc406e
#
_entry.id   b932fb875f5738a98d32e20861fc406e
#
_cell.length_a   1.000
_cell.length_b   1.000
_cell.length_c   1.000
_cell.angle_alpha   90.00
_cell.angle_beta   90.00
_cell.angle_gamma   90.00
#
_symmetry.space_group_name_H-M   'P 1'
#
loop_
_entity.id
_entity.type
_entity.pdbx_description
1 polymer ?
#
loop_
_entity_poly.entity_id
_entity_poly.type
_entity_poly.pdbx_seq_one_letter_code
_entity_poly.pdbx_strand_id
1 'polypeptide(L)'
;MGILMTVNSVNLNSKKDFIINRLYENLPKKPYCTSDFFGLKIRDKNQAIRHSHIQINHPNFKRYIVIDADYPGAATAWRYDFDDNIPVPNLIVVNPENTHCHFYYELEAPVSFTESSSKRAQEFYNSVSKKLT
;
A
#
# COMPACT_ATOMS: atom_id res chain seq x y z
N MET A 1 6.70 2.45 -12.07
CA MET A 1 5.52 1.59 -11.87
C MET A 1 5.18 1.59 -10.40
N GLY A 2 3.90 1.58 -10.07
CA GLY A 2 3.44 1.57 -8.68
C GLY A 2 3.72 0.25 -7.95
N ILE A 3 3.58 0.27 -6.63
CA ILE A 3 3.71 -0.91 -5.78
C ILE A 3 2.44 -1.74 -5.90
N LEU A 4 2.60 -3.05 -6.09
CA LEU A 4 1.49 -4.00 -6.14
C LEU A 4 1.27 -4.64 -4.78
N MET A 5 0.01 -4.79 -4.40
CA MET A 5 -0.42 -5.45 -3.18
C MET A 5 -1.10 -6.77 -3.53
N THR A 6 -0.80 -7.83 -2.75
CA THR A 6 -1.57 -9.07 -2.79
C THR A 6 -2.85 -8.90 -1.99
N VAL A 7 -4.01 -9.10 -2.63
CA VAL A 7 -5.31 -9.00 -1.99
C VAL A 7 -5.83 -10.41 -1.68
N ASN A 8 -5.97 -10.71 -0.40
CA ASN A 8 -6.54 -11.96 0.05
C ASN A 8 -7.98 -11.73 0.54
N SER A 9 -8.84 -12.74 0.35
CA SER A 9 -10.20 -12.69 0.90
C SER A 9 -10.14 -12.56 2.43
N VAL A 10 -10.78 -11.55 2.99
CA VAL A 10 -10.75 -11.25 4.41
C VAL A 10 -12.13 -11.40 5.00
N ASN A 11 -12.25 -12.20 6.08
CA ASN A 11 -13.43 -12.15 6.93
C ASN A 11 -13.42 -10.85 7.72
N LEU A 12 -14.32 -9.93 7.36
CA LEU A 12 -14.29 -8.55 7.77
C LEU A 12 -15.13 -8.33 9.04
N ASN A 13 -14.49 -7.78 10.08
CA ASN A 13 -15.22 -7.12 11.15
C ASN A 13 -15.35 -5.62 10.83
N SER A 14 -16.17 -4.88 11.55
CA SER A 14 -16.51 -3.48 11.22
C SER A 14 -15.31 -2.54 11.06
N LYS A 15 -14.23 -2.72 11.83
CA LYS A 15 -13.02 -1.89 11.71
C LYS A 15 -12.23 -2.24 10.45
N LYS A 16 -12.12 -3.51 10.13
CA LYS A 16 -11.46 -3.98 8.90
C LYS A 16 -12.24 -3.49 7.67
N ASP A 17 -13.56 -3.55 7.71
CA ASP A 17 -14.43 -3.05 6.63
C ASP A 17 -14.17 -1.57 6.35
N PHE A 18 -14.05 -0.76 7.39
CA PHE A 18 -13.75 0.66 7.26
C PHE A 18 -12.42 0.90 6.55
N ILE A 19 -11.36 0.21 6.97
CA ILE A 19 -10.01 0.35 6.40
C ILE A 19 -9.98 -0.12 4.94
N ILE A 20 -10.60 -1.24 4.65
CA ILE A 20 -10.64 -1.80 3.29
C ILE A 20 -11.47 -0.90 2.35
N ASN A 21 -12.61 -0.41 2.80
CA ASN A 21 -13.42 0.53 2.02
C ASN A 21 -12.66 1.81 1.73
N ARG A 22 -11.93 2.31 2.71
CA ARG A 22 -11.11 3.50 2.54
C ARG A 22 -9.97 3.27 1.55
N LEU A 23 -9.31 2.12 1.62
CA LEU A 23 -8.31 1.71 0.64
C LEU A 23 -8.91 1.65 -0.77
N TYR A 24 -10.07 1.04 -0.91
CA TYR A 24 -10.78 0.95 -2.19
C TYR A 24 -11.11 2.35 -2.75
N GLU A 25 -11.64 3.24 -1.93
CA GLU A 25 -11.97 4.61 -2.35
C GLU A 25 -10.73 5.39 -2.81
N ASN A 26 -9.59 5.13 -2.20
CA ASN A 26 -8.33 5.80 -2.51
C ASN A 26 -7.55 5.15 -3.68
N LEU A 27 -8.02 4.00 -4.20
CA LEU A 27 -7.37 3.37 -5.35
C LEU A 27 -7.43 4.27 -6.59
N PRO A 28 -6.43 4.18 -7.49
CA PRO A 28 -6.55 4.76 -8.82
C PRO A 28 -7.82 4.27 -9.52
N LYS A 29 -8.38 5.07 -10.40
CA LYS A 29 -9.59 4.67 -11.16
C LYS A 29 -9.34 3.45 -12.04
N LYS A 30 -8.15 3.38 -12.62
CA LYS A 30 -7.71 2.27 -13.50
C LYS A 30 -6.34 1.81 -13.07
N PRO A 31 -6.22 1.08 -11.95
CA PRO A 31 -4.93 0.61 -11.48
C PRO A 31 -4.37 -0.52 -12.34
N TYR A 32 -3.06 -0.65 -12.33
CA TYR A 32 -2.41 -1.87 -12.81
C TYR A 32 -2.79 -3.03 -11.90
N CYS A 33 -3.02 -4.20 -12.48
CA CYS A 33 -3.34 -5.41 -11.75
C CYS A 33 -2.83 -6.65 -12.50
N THR A 34 -2.64 -7.75 -11.77
CA THR A 34 -2.26 -9.02 -12.35
C THR A 34 -2.67 -10.17 -11.44
N SER A 35 -3.03 -11.31 -12.02
CA SER A 35 -3.22 -12.58 -11.32
C SER A 35 -2.03 -13.52 -11.53
N ASP A 36 -1.19 -13.23 -12.50
CA ASP A 36 0.10 -13.87 -12.72
C ASP A 36 1.15 -12.77 -12.99
N PHE A 37 2.42 -13.08 -12.82
CA PHE A 37 3.49 -12.10 -13.02
C PHE A 37 3.91 -11.91 -14.48
N PHE A 38 3.22 -12.55 -15.42
CA PHE A 38 3.57 -12.52 -16.85
C PHE A 38 2.82 -11.47 -17.66
N GLY A 39 1.80 -10.84 -17.07
CA GLY A 39 1.04 -9.83 -17.79
C GLY A 39 0.38 -8.83 -16.86
N LEU A 40 0.86 -7.60 -16.85
CA LEU A 40 0.18 -6.48 -16.21
C LEU A 40 -1.00 -6.04 -17.08
N LYS A 41 -2.14 -5.84 -16.43
CA LYS A 41 -3.37 -5.36 -17.07
C LYS A 41 -3.79 -4.05 -16.43
N ILE A 42 -4.45 -3.21 -17.21
CA ILE A 42 -5.10 -2.01 -16.70
C ILE A 42 -6.60 -2.26 -16.75
N ARG A 43 -7.25 -2.18 -15.60
CA ARG A 43 -8.70 -2.39 -15.47
C ARG A 43 -9.27 -1.32 -14.55
N ASP A 44 -10.59 -1.07 -14.66
CA ASP A 44 -11.24 -0.26 -13.66
C ASP A 44 -11.11 -0.92 -12.26
N LYS A 45 -11.24 -0.13 -11.21
CA LYS A 45 -10.95 -0.65 -9.87
C LYS A 45 -11.90 -1.77 -9.43
N ASN A 46 -13.13 -1.82 -9.92
CA ASN A 46 -14.07 -2.89 -9.61
C ASN A 46 -13.61 -4.25 -10.16
N GLN A 47 -12.95 -4.24 -11.32
CA GLN A 47 -12.37 -5.44 -11.91
C GLN A 47 -10.98 -5.72 -11.37
N ALA A 48 -10.18 -4.68 -11.16
CA ALA A 48 -8.81 -4.79 -10.68
C ALA A 48 -8.71 -5.47 -9.31
N ILE A 49 -9.64 -5.20 -8.40
CA ILE A 49 -9.64 -5.81 -7.06
C ILE A 49 -9.86 -7.32 -7.06
N ARG A 50 -10.30 -7.90 -8.16
CA ARG A 50 -10.47 -9.35 -8.33
C ARG A 50 -9.15 -10.06 -8.64
N HIS A 51 -8.11 -9.32 -8.97
CA HIS A 51 -6.79 -9.86 -9.25
C HIS A 51 -6.01 -10.05 -7.94
N SER A 52 -5.04 -10.97 -7.96
CA SER A 52 -4.22 -11.25 -6.79
C SER A 52 -3.29 -10.10 -6.41
N HIS A 53 -2.93 -9.25 -7.36
CA HIS A 53 -2.06 -8.09 -7.16
C HIS A 53 -2.68 -6.85 -7.78
N ILE A 54 -2.59 -5.74 -7.06
CA ILE A 54 -3.16 -4.47 -7.51
C ILE A 54 -2.25 -3.30 -7.11
N GLN A 55 -2.16 -2.32 -7.99
CA GLN A 55 -1.45 -1.07 -7.73
C GLN A 55 -2.24 -0.22 -6.73
N ILE A 56 -1.58 0.20 -5.67
CA ILE A 56 -2.21 0.99 -4.60
C ILE A 56 -2.12 2.50 -4.85
N ASN A 57 -0.94 2.98 -5.26
CA ASN A 57 -0.74 4.40 -5.52
C ASN A 57 -0.80 4.71 -7.01
N HIS A 58 -1.51 5.78 -7.35
CA HIS A 58 -1.35 6.39 -8.67
C HIS A 58 0.11 6.92 -8.78
N PRO A 59 0.80 6.75 -9.92
CA PRO A 59 2.19 7.18 -10.05
C PRO A 59 2.39 8.69 -9.82
N ASN A 60 1.38 9.50 -10.12
CA ASN A 60 1.44 10.95 -9.96
C ASN A 60 0.81 11.48 -8.66
N PHE A 61 0.05 10.65 -7.92
CA PHE A 61 -0.61 11.05 -6.68
C PHE A 61 -0.54 9.92 -5.69
N LYS A 62 0.38 10.03 -4.74
CA LYS A 62 0.61 8.98 -3.75
C LYS A 62 -0.12 9.30 -2.45
N ARG A 63 -1.08 8.45 -2.11
CA ARG A 63 -1.88 8.54 -0.88
C ARG A 63 -1.24 7.75 0.26
N TYR A 64 -0.51 6.68 -0.06
CA TYR A 64 0.07 5.77 0.93
C TYR A 64 1.59 5.74 0.83
N ILE A 65 2.24 5.67 1.99
CA ILE A 65 3.61 5.16 2.07
C ILE A 65 3.50 3.66 2.27
N VAL A 66 4.09 2.88 1.38
CA VAL A 66 4.06 1.42 1.43
C VAL A 66 5.47 0.92 1.71
N ILE A 67 5.59 0.17 2.81
CA ILE A 67 6.85 -0.45 3.21
C ILE A 67 6.77 -1.94 2.97
N ASP A 68 7.72 -2.45 2.22
CA ASP A 68 7.83 -3.86 1.89
C ASP A 68 8.66 -4.56 2.96
N ALA A 69 8.06 -5.50 3.67
CA ALA A 69 8.70 -6.24 4.75
C ALA A 69 8.83 -7.72 4.37
N ASP A 70 9.92 -8.04 3.67
CA ASP A 70 10.17 -9.34 3.07
C ASP A 70 10.92 -10.27 4.02
N TYR A 71 10.40 -10.46 5.23
CA TYR A 71 10.96 -11.42 6.17
C TYR A 71 9.87 -12.14 6.96
N PRO A 72 10.10 -13.40 7.39
CA PRO A 72 9.12 -14.15 8.17
C PRO A 72 8.80 -13.44 9.49
N GLY A 73 7.51 -13.42 9.87
CA GLY A 73 7.06 -12.78 11.10
C GLY A 73 6.97 -11.26 11.03
N ALA A 74 7.15 -10.65 9.86
CA ALA A 74 7.09 -9.20 9.68
C ALA A 74 5.77 -8.58 10.16
N ALA A 75 4.66 -9.30 10.04
CA ALA A 75 3.35 -8.80 10.45
C ALA A 75 3.25 -8.46 11.95
N THR A 76 4.10 -9.05 12.79
CA THR A 76 4.13 -8.78 14.22
C THR A 76 5.33 -7.94 14.65
N ALA A 77 6.24 -7.66 13.75
CA ALA A 77 7.47 -6.91 14.03
C ALA A 77 7.20 -5.52 14.61
N TRP A 78 6.12 -4.88 14.17
CA TRP A 78 5.74 -3.55 14.63
C TRP A 78 5.48 -3.50 16.15
N ARG A 79 5.17 -4.61 16.79
CA ARG A 79 4.93 -4.70 18.23
C ARG A 79 6.21 -4.76 19.05
N TYR A 80 7.26 -5.38 18.50
CA TYR A 80 8.46 -5.75 19.25
C TYR A 80 9.73 -5.09 18.72
N ASP A 81 9.83 -4.91 17.39
CA ASP A 81 11.05 -4.48 16.73
C ASP A 81 11.03 -2.99 16.34
N PHE A 82 9.84 -2.37 16.31
CA PHE A 82 9.74 -0.95 16.00
C PHE A 82 10.14 -0.11 17.20
N ASP A 83 10.96 0.90 16.93
CA ASP A 83 11.23 1.97 17.88
C ASP A 83 9.93 2.71 18.22
N ASP A 84 9.80 3.18 19.47
CA ASP A 84 8.63 3.94 19.94
C ASP A 84 8.34 5.19 19.09
N ASN A 85 9.33 5.67 18.35
CA ASN A 85 9.20 6.82 17.44
C ASN A 85 8.62 6.46 16.07
N ILE A 86 8.43 5.17 15.79
CA ILE A 86 7.87 4.72 14.50
C ILE A 86 6.37 4.49 14.67
N PRO A 87 5.53 5.17 13.89
CA PRO A 87 4.09 5.02 14.02
C PRO A 87 3.63 3.62 13.59
N VAL A 88 2.53 3.19 14.18
CA VAL A 88 1.86 1.94 13.79
C VAL A 88 1.25 2.09 12.40
N PRO A 89 1.43 1.10 11.50
CA PRO A 89 0.79 1.14 10.19
C PRO A 89 -0.74 1.20 10.28
N ASN A 90 -1.36 1.86 9.32
CA ASN A 90 -2.82 1.87 9.19
C ASN A 90 -3.37 0.52 8.73
N LEU A 91 -2.59 -0.20 7.92
CA LEU A 91 -2.98 -1.49 7.38
C LEU A 91 -1.73 -2.35 7.19
N ILE A 92 -1.86 -3.63 7.53
CA ILE A 92 -0.85 -4.65 7.25
C ILE A 92 -1.48 -5.71 6.37
N VAL A 93 -0.88 -5.96 5.21
CA VAL A 93 -1.32 -7.01 4.29
C VAL A 93 -0.27 -8.11 4.30
N VAL A 94 -0.69 -9.31 4.67
CA VAL A 94 0.19 -10.46 4.85
C VAL A 94 0.02 -11.43 3.70
N ASN A 95 1.14 -11.90 3.14
CA ASN A 95 1.13 -13.03 2.24
C ASN A 95 1.08 -14.32 3.06
N PRO A 96 0.02 -15.14 2.95
CA PRO A 96 -0.14 -16.33 3.77
C PRO A 96 0.86 -17.43 3.45
N GLU A 97 1.48 -17.41 2.26
CA GLU A 97 2.41 -18.44 1.83
C GLU A 97 3.78 -18.32 2.52
N ASN A 98 4.28 -17.11 2.72
CA ASN A 98 5.62 -16.87 3.24
C ASN A 98 5.68 -15.95 4.47
N THR A 99 4.53 -15.45 4.93
CA THR A 99 4.37 -14.50 6.03
C THR A 99 5.04 -13.14 5.83
N HIS A 100 5.55 -12.85 4.65
CA HIS A 100 5.98 -11.50 4.27
C HIS A 100 4.79 -10.56 4.23
N CYS A 101 5.01 -9.28 4.44
CA CYS A 101 3.90 -8.33 4.47
C CYS A 101 4.28 -6.96 3.93
N HIS A 102 3.25 -6.17 3.65
CA HIS A 102 3.35 -4.76 3.35
C HIS A 102 2.72 -3.94 4.46
N PHE A 103 3.40 -2.90 4.91
CA PHE A 103 2.86 -1.91 5.85
C PHE A 103 2.39 -0.70 5.06
N TYR A 104 1.14 -0.28 5.30
CA TYR A 104 0.54 0.88 4.65
C TYR A 104 0.34 1.99 5.66
N TYR A 105 0.92 3.15 5.36
CA TYR A 105 0.72 4.39 6.10
C TYR A 105 -0.08 5.34 5.22
N GLU A 106 -1.30 5.63 5.60
CA GLU A 106 -2.15 6.56 4.87
C GLU A 106 -1.75 8.00 5.17
N LEU A 107 -1.57 8.80 4.11
CA LEU A 107 -1.32 10.21 4.24
C LEU A 107 -2.65 10.96 4.36
N GLU A 108 -2.68 12.00 5.18
CA GLU A 108 -3.83 12.89 5.32
C GLU A 108 -4.20 13.54 3.99
N ALA A 109 -3.20 13.92 3.21
CA ALA A 109 -3.37 14.44 1.85
C ALA A 109 -2.43 13.70 0.89
N PRO A 110 -2.86 13.43 -0.35
CA PRO A 110 -1.97 12.80 -1.32
C PRO A 110 -0.83 13.73 -1.71
N VAL A 111 0.32 13.15 -2.02
CA VAL A 111 1.49 13.89 -2.51
C VAL A 111 1.54 13.76 -4.02
N SER A 112 1.57 14.90 -4.72
CA SER A 112 1.65 14.97 -6.17
C SER A 112 3.10 14.81 -6.65
N PHE A 113 3.28 13.97 -7.66
CA PHE A 113 4.58 13.67 -8.28
C PHE A 113 4.61 14.06 -9.76
N THR A 114 3.91 15.09 -10.16
CA THR A 114 3.96 15.65 -11.50
C THR A 114 5.10 16.67 -11.62
N GLU A 115 5.48 17.03 -12.84
CA GLU A 115 6.54 18.03 -13.09
C GLU A 115 6.23 19.39 -12.47
N SER A 116 4.95 19.78 -12.43
CA SER A 116 4.49 21.05 -11.87
C SER A 116 4.27 21.00 -10.35
N SER A 117 4.48 19.84 -9.72
CA SER A 117 4.21 19.64 -8.31
C SER A 117 5.33 20.17 -7.42
N SER A 118 5.01 20.38 -6.12
CA SER A 118 5.98 20.81 -5.12
C SER A 118 7.10 19.77 -4.95
N LYS A 119 8.32 20.17 -5.27
CA LYS A 119 9.51 19.34 -5.02
C LYS A 119 9.73 19.10 -3.53
N ARG A 120 9.40 20.07 -2.69
CA ARG A 120 9.52 19.96 -1.24
C ARG A 120 8.62 18.86 -0.68
N ALA A 121 7.37 18.76 -1.14
CA ALA A 121 6.47 17.70 -0.72
C ALA A 121 6.95 16.31 -1.16
N GLN A 122 7.48 16.20 -2.39
CA GLN A 122 8.05 14.96 -2.90
C GLN A 122 9.28 14.52 -2.10
N GLU A 123 10.19 15.44 -1.82
CA GLU A 123 11.39 15.17 -1.00
C GLU A 123 11.01 14.73 0.41
N PHE A 124 10.02 15.38 1.00
CA PHE A 124 9.51 15.00 2.32
C PHE A 124 8.92 13.58 2.31
N TYR A 125 8.09 13.25 1.33
CA TYR A 125 7.54 11.90 1.15
C TYR A 125 8.66 10.86 1.06
N ASN A 126 9.65 11.11 0.19
CA ASN A 126 10.77 10.20 -0.02
C ASN A 126 11.62 10.02 1.24
N SER A 127 11.84 11.11 1.98
CA SER A 127 12.62 11.08 3.22
C SER A 127 11.91 10.27 4.31
N VAL A 128 10.61 10.46 4.47
CA VAL A 128 9.80 9.70 5.45
C VAL A 128 9.75 8.23 5.07
N SER A 129 9.51 7.93 3.80
CA SER A 129 9.49 6.57 3.29
C SER A 129 10.81 5.84 3.55
N LYS A 130 11.93 6.49 3.28
CA LYS A 130 13.26 5.95 3.53
C LYS A 130 13.52 5.71 5.02
N LYS A 131 13.08 6.61 5.88
CA LYS A 131 13.25 6.48 7.33
C LYS A 131 12.44 5.33 7.91
N LEU A 132 11.27 5.06 7.36
CA LEU A 132 10.41 3.94 7.79
C LEU A 132 10.90 2.57 7.31
N THR A 133 11.75 2.55 6.29
CA THR A 133 12.33 1.31 5.79
C THR A 133 13.48 0.86 6.67
#